data_8fc1d613fc5ca549b4f5c187a01774bb
#
_entry.id   8fc1d613fc5ca549b4f5c187a01774bb
#
_cell.length_a   1.000
_cell.length_b   1.000
_cell.length_c   1.000
_cell.angle_alpha   90.00
_cell.angle_beta   90.00
_cell.angle_gamma   90.00
#
_symmetry.space_group_name_H-M   'P 1'
#
loop_
_entity.id
_entity.type
_entity.pdbx_description
1 polymer ?
#
loop_
_entity_poly.entity_id
_entity_poly.type
_entity_poly.pdbx_seq_one_letter_code
_entity_poly.pdbx_strand_id
1 'polypeptide(L)'
;AQEASGNPQGVLYLKLSAHGTALSQLILSGFGHTRRQLEQLQRGVDWDACGVLQLAFNAQEAKRQGQLAGAFPVDLLHLLDRQQASTRAGVALEHGGLFFPEGGWVHPPALCRQQAAHPRIQRLLHSDVVQLRRVDGQWQAWGGEQLLASAPVVVLAGAAEIQRFTFSHALPLKRIRGQITRLPATEPSRQLATVVCAEGYVAPPRLGEHTLGASFD
;
A
#
# COMPACT_ATOMS: atom_id res chain seq x y z
N ALA A 1 -3.88 13.20 -5.29
CA ALA A 1 -3.69 12.30 -4.18
C ALA A 1 -2.85 13.00 -3.10
N GLN A 2 -3.28 12.88 -1.86
CA GLN A 2 -2.64 13.46 -0.69
C GLN A 2 -2.50 12.37 0.37
N GLU A 3 -1.79 12.63 1.45
CA GLU A 3 -1.54 11.70 2.56
C GLU A 3 -1.03 10.34 2.07
N ALA A 4 -1.53 9.22 2.59
CA ALA A 4 -1.07 7.89 2.20
C ALA A 4 -1.21 7.61 0.69
N SER A 5 -2.26 8.11 0.04
CA SER A 5 -2.43 8.03 -1.42
C SER A 5 -1.49 8.95 -2.20
N GLY A 6 -0.80 9.87 -1.55
CA GLY A 6 0.21 10.77 -2.10
C GLY A 6 1.64 10.25 -1.97
N ASN A 7 1.86 9.13 -1.29
CA ASN A 7 3.20 8.58 -1.09
C ASN A 7 3.89 8.24 -2.43
N PRO A 8 5.20 8.48 -2.57
CA PRO A 8 5.94 8.22 -3.81
C PRO A 8 6.03 6.73 -4.13
N GLN A 9 6.09 5.87 -3.12
CA GLN A 9 6.06 4.43 -3.23
C GLN A 9 5.34 3.82 -2.02
N GLY A 10 4.42 2.88 -2.27
CA GLY A 10 3.80 2.02 -1.29
C GLY A 10 4.24 0.58 -1.52
N VAL A 11 4.40 -0.21 -0.46
CA VAL A 11 4.77 -1.62 -0.57
C VAL A 11 3.55 -2.46 -0.87
N LEU A 12 3.64 -3.29 -1.89
CA LEU A 12 2.62 -4.27 -2.25
C LEU A 12 3.09 -5.67 -1.82
N TYR A 13 2.58 -6.15 -0.72
CA TYR A 13 2.87 -7.49 -0.19
C TYR A 13 1.67 -8.12 0.51
N LEU A 14 1.83 -9.37 0.95
CA LEU A 14 0.79 -10.17 1.56
C LEU A 14 1.02 -10.30 3.08
N LYS A 15 0.10 -9.77 3.88
CA LYS A 15 0.10 -10.00 5.34
C LYS A 15 -0.76 -11.22 5.66
N LEU A 16 -0.15 -12.42 5.56
CA LEU A 16 -0.83 -13.69 5.71
C LEU A 16 -0.68 -14.26 7.14
N SER A 17 -1.63 -15.13 7.49
CA SER A 17 -1.55 -16.05 8.63
C SER A 17 -1.27 -17.46 8.13
N ALA A 18 -0.41 -18.22 8.83
CA ALA A 18 -0.19 -19.64 8.53
C ALA A 18 -1.44 -20.50 8.77
N HIS A 19 -2.42 -19.99 9.48
CA HIS A 19 -3.72 -20.63 9.68
C HIS A 19 -4.68 -20.12 8.62
N GLY A 20 -5.29 -20.96 7.83
CA GLY A 20 -6.19 -20.63 6.71
C GLY A 20 -7.40 -19.78 7.12
N THR A 21 -7.22 -18.51 7.39
CA THR A 21 -8.26 -17.57 7.84
C THR A 21 -9.00 -16.95 6.66
N ALA A 22 -10.26 -16.56 6.86
CA ALA A 22 -11.03 -15.79 5.87
C ALA A 22 -10.32 -14.49 5.48
N LEU A 23 -9.60 -13.85 6.43
CA LEU A 23 -8.80 -12.68 6.15
C LEU A 23 -7.64 -12.98 5.19
N SER A 24 -6.94 -14.10 5.35
CA SER A 24 -5.88 -14.51 4.41
C SER A 24 -6.43 -14.75 3.00
N GLN A 25 -7.62 -15.36 2.88
CA GLN A 25 -8.28 -15.55 1.58
C GLN A 25 -8.65 -14.21 0.92
N LEU A 26 -9.19 -13.28 1.71
CA LEU A 26 -9.49 -11.92 1.23
C LEU A 26 -8.22 -11.18 0.75
N ILE A 27 -7.14 -11.28 1.51
CA ILE A 27 -5.85 -10.67 1.16
C ILE A 27 -5.30 -11.26 -0.15
N LEU A 28 -5.33 -12.58 -0.33
CA LEU A 28 -4.89 -13.24 -1.56
C LEU A 28 -5.73 -12.79 -2.77
N SER A 29 -7.05 -12.78 -2.63
CA SER A 29 -7.95 -12.31 -3.68
C SER A 29 -7.72 -10.84 -4.02
N GLY A 30 -7.58 -9.99 -3.01
CA GLY A 30 -7.30 -8.55 -3.15
C GLY A 30 -5.95 -8.29 -3.81
N PHE A 31 -4.92 -9.08 -3.48
CA PHE A 31 -3.60 -8.99 -4.10
C PHE A 31 -3.68 -9.28 -5.60
N GLY A 32 -4.31 -10.39 -5.99
CA GLY A 32 -4.49 -10.72 -7.40
C GLY A 32 -5.32 -9.68 -8.16
N HIS A 33 -6.36 -9.10 -7.52
CA HIS A 33 -7.13 -8.00 -8.10
C HIS A 33 -6.25 -6.76 -8.30
N THR A 34 -5.50 -6.36 -7.28
CA THR A 34 -4.62 -5.18 -7.34
C THR A 34 -3.59 -5.34 -8.45
N ARG A 35 -2.95 -6.50 -8.56
CA ARG A 35 -1.98 -6.76 -9.63
C ARG A 35 -2.55 -6.55 -11.01
N ARG A 36 -3.75 -7.09 -11.29
CA ARG A 36 -4.43 -6.86 -12.59
C ARG A 36 -4.70 -5.37 -12.86
N GLN A 37 -4.99 -4.58 -11.83
CA GLN A 37 -5.13 -3.12 -12.00
C GLN A 37 -3.78 -2.46 -12.34
N LEU A 38 -2.69 -2.94 -11.75
CA LEU A 38 -1.35 -2.40 -11.98
C LEU A 38 -0.82 -2.70 -13.40
N GLU A 39 -1.28 -3.77 -14.04
CA GLU A 39 -0.92 -4.10 -15.43
C GLU A 39 -1.32 -3.01 -16.44
N GLN A 40 -2.26 -2.13 -16.07
CA GLN A 40 -2.66 -0.97 -16.86
C GLN A 40 -1.73 0.24 -16.68
N LEU A 41 -0.75 0.14 -15.80
CA LEU A 41 0.24 1.16 -15.49
C LEU A 41 1.62 0.77 -16.02
N GLN A 42 2.51 1.74 -16.14
CA GLN A 42 3.85 1.51 -16.65
C GLN A 42 4.74 0.85 -15.59
N ARG A 43 5.10 -0.43 -15.82
CA ARG A 43 6.04 -1.16 -14.97
C ARG A 43 7.42 -0.49 -14.99
N GLY A 44 8.09 -0.47 -13.82
CA GLY A 44 9.37 0.21 -13.63
C GLY A 44 9.26 1.72 -13.38
N VAL A 45 8.08 2.31 -13.65
CA VAL A 45 7.81 3.75 -13.45
C VAL A 45 6.73 4.00 -12.42
N ASP A 46 5.58 3.36 -12.58
CA ASP A 46 4.42 3.52 -11.68
C ASP A 46 4.30 2.37 -10.67
N TRP A 47 4.86 1.23 -10.96
CA TRP A 47 4.92 0.06 -10.09
C TRP A 47 6.00 -0.91 -10.56
N ASP A 48 6.42 -1.81 -9.67
CA ASP A 48 7.24 -2.95 -10.09
C ASP A 48 7.00 -4.16 -9.18
N ALA A 49 6.91 -5.34 -9.79
CA ALA A 49 6.93 -6.63 -9.10
C ALA A 49 8.39 -7.08 -8.89
N CYS A 50 9.17 -6.25 -8.21
CA CYS A 50 10.58 -6.51 -7.92
C CYS A 50 10.80 -7.50 -6.77
N GLY A 51 9.72 -7.97 -6.17
CA GLY A 51 9.72 -8.78 -4.97
C GLY A 51 9.69 -7.97 -3.67
N VAL A 52 9.28 -8.64 -2.59
CA VAL A 52 9.36 -8.12 -1.22
C VAL A 52 10.05 -9.16 -0.35
N LEU A 53 11.11 -8.77 0.32
CA LEU A 53 11.86 -9.57 1.27
C LEU A 53 11.59 -9.08 2.69
N GLN A 54 10.96 -9.92 3.53
CA GLN A 54 10.78 -9.67 4.96
C GLN A 54 11.91 -10.33 5.71
N LEU A 55 12.78 -9.54 6.34
CA LEU A 55 13.94 -10.05 7.08
C LEU A 55 13.51 -10.78 8.35
N ALA A 56 14.16 -11.89 8.65
CA ALA A 56 14.04 -12.63 9.90
C ALA A 56 14.99 -12.03 10.96
N PHE A 57 14.76 -10.78 11.34
CA PHE A 57 15.66 -9.99 12.19
C PHE A 57 15.68 -10.42 13.66
N ASN A 58 14.82 -11.36 14.07
CA ASN A 58 14.83 -12.01 15.37
C ASN A 58 14.25 -13.43 15.30
N ALA A 59 14.40 -14.21 16.37
CA ALA A 59 13.94 -15.59 16.43
C ALA A 59 12.42 -15.76 16.30
N GLN A 60 11.63 -14.80 16.78
CA GLN A 60 10.17 -14.84 16.67
C GLN A 60 9.74 -14.70 15.21
N GLU A 61 10.33 -13.74 14.47
CA GLU A 61 10.09 -13.56 13.06
C GLU A 61 10.55 -14.76 12.24
N ALA A 62 11.73 -15.33 12.53
CA ALA A 62 12.20 -16.54 11.86
C ALA A 62 11.22 -17.70 12.03
N LYS A 63 10.70 -17.91 13.24
CA LYS A 63 9.70 -18.96 13.52
C LYS A 63 8.40 -18.71 12.76
N ARG A 64 7.88 -17.47 12.79
CA ARG A 64 6.65 -17.08 12.08
C ARG A 64 6.80 -17.29 10.57
N GLN A 65 7.93 -16.88 10.00
CA GLN A 65 8.23 -17.02 8.58
C GLN A 65 8.36 -18.48 8.16
N GLY A 66 8.97 -19.33 8.99
CA GLY A 66 9.02 -20.78 8.76
C GLY A 66 7.63 -21.43 8.69
N GLN A 67 6.72 -21.02 9.58
CA GLN A 67 5.33 -21.50 9.56
C GLN A 67 4.59 -21.05 8.30
N LEU A 68 4.80 -19.81 7.85
CA LEU A 68 4.21 -19.31 6.61
C LEU A 68 4.74 -20.04 5.39
N ALA A 69 6.04 -20.27 5.29
CA ALA A 69 6.65 -21.00 4.17
C ALA A 69 6.15 -22.45 4.08
N GLY A 70 5.82 -23.06 5.20
CA GLY A 70 5.21 -24.41 5.22
C GLY A 70 3.71 -24.44 4.88
N ALA A 71 3.03 -23.30 4.93
CA ALA A 71 1.58 -23.21 4.74
C ALA A 71 1.14 -22.75 3.33
N PHE A 72 2.07 -22.20 2.54
CA PHE A 72 1.77 -21.61 1.23
C PHE A 72 2.69 -22.15 0.14
N PRO A 73 2.25 -22.13 -1.15
CA PRO A 73 3.08 -22.56 -2.28
C PRO A 73 4.37 -21.71 -2.41
N VAL A 74 5.45 -22.33 -2.86
CA VAL A 74 6.76 -21.70 -3.04
C VAL A 74 6.76 -20.54 -4.04
N ASP A 75 5.87 -20.59 -5.02
CA ASP A 75 5.69 -19.50 -6.00
C ASP A 75 5.05 -18.27 -5.39
N LEU A 76 4.28 -18.43 -4.31
CA LEU A 76 3.68 -17.32 -3.59
C LEU A 76 4.66 -16.67 -2.60
N LEU A 77 5.36 -17.52 -1.84
CA LEU A 77 6.36 -17.11 -0.86
C LEU A 77 7.30 -18.27 -0.51
N HIS A 78 8.56 -17.96 -0.23
CA HIS A 78 9.54 -18.94 0.21
C HIS A 78 10.65 -18.30 1.04
N LEU A 79 11.33 -19.11 1.82
CA LEU A 79 12.47 -18.66 2.63
C LEU A 79 13.71 -18.50 1.75
N LEU A 80 14.47 -17.46 2.02
CA LEU A 80 15.83 -17.25 1.53
C LEU A 80 16.80 -17.24 2.70
N ASP A 81 17.93 -17.91 2.58
CA ASP A 81 19.04 -17.73 3.50
C ASP A 81 19.69 -16.34 3.32
N ARG A 82 20.65 -16.01 4.17
CA ARG A 82 21.34 -14.70 4.13
C ARG A 82 22.00 -14.42 2.78
N GLN A 83 22.64 -15.41 2.16
CA GLN A 83 23.34 -15.23 0.91
C GLN A 83 22.36 -15.05 -0.25
N GLN A 84 21.33 -15.87 -0.32
CA GLN A 84 20.25 -15.77 -1.29
C GLN A 84 19.51 -14.42 -1.15
N ALA A 85 19.21 -14.00 0.08
CA ALA A 85 18.57 -12.73 0.38
C ALA A 85 19.42 -11.54 -0.10
N SER A 86 20.73 -11.55 0.19
CA SER A 86 21.67 -10.51 -0.27
C SER A 86 21.77 -10.47 -1.79
N THR A 87 21.86 -11.62 -2.43
CA THR A 87 21.89 -11.73 -3.90
C THR A 87 20.60 -11.18 -4.50
N ARG A 88 19.44 -11.53 -3.92
CA ARG A 88 18.14 -11.07 -4.40
C ARG A 88 17.92 -9.57 -4.19
N ALA A 89 18.40 -9.06 -3.06
CA ALA A 89 18.31 -7.63 -2.74
C ALA A 89 19.30 -6.77 -3.53
N GLY A 90 20.38 -7.34 -4.07
CA GLY A 90 21.46 -6.59 -4.73
C GLY A 90 22.36 -5.82 -3.75
N VAL A 91 22.17 -6.00 -2.45
CA VAL A 91 22.96 -5.38 -1.37
C VAL A 91 23.21 -6.39 -0.26
N ALA A 92 24.29 -6.22 0.50
CA ALA A 92 24.61 -7.09 1.61
C ALA A 92 23.57 -6.95 2.74
N LEU A 93 23.04 -8.08 3.19
CA LEU A 93 22.08 -8.17 4.29
C LEU A 93 22.65 -9.06 5.40
N GLU A 94 22.26 -8.79 6.65
CA GLU A 94 22.71 -9.56 7.82
C GLU A 94 21.84 -10.80 8.07
N HIS A 95 20.60 -10.79 7.55
CA HIS A 95 19.61 -11.83 7.77
C HIS A 95 19.04 -12.34 6.44
N GLY A 96 18.67 -13.61 6.42
CA GLY A 96 17.72 -14.16 5.47
C GLY A 96 16.29 -13.72 5.80
N GLY A 97 15.31 -14.30 5.12
CA GLY A 97 13.92 -13.96 5.39
C GLY A 97 12.92 -14.60 4.44
N LEU A 98 11.69 -14.15 4.54
CA LEU A 98 10.59 -14.60 3.69
C LEU A 98 10.48 -13.70 2.46
N PHE A 99 10.55 -14.32 1.29
CA PHE A 99 10.49 -13.63 0.01
C PHE A 99 9.12 -13.85 -0.66
N PHE A 100 8.55 -12.76 -1.15
CA PHE A 100 7.31 -12.72 -1.94
C PHE A 100 7.66 -12.31 -3.39
N PRO A 101 7.80 -13.26 -4.32
CA PRO A 101 8.28 -12.98 -5.69
C PRO A 101 7.43 -11.97 -6.45
N GLU A 102 6.12 -12.05 -6.26
CA GLU A 102 5.14 -11.23 -6.95
C GLU A 102 4.79 -9.93 -6.23
N GLY A 103 5.39 -9.69 -5.06
CA GLY A 103 5.32 -8.43 -4.33
C GLY A 103 6.17 -7.34 -4.98
N GLY A 104 6.16 -6.15 -4.39
CA GLY A 104 6.97 -5.06 -4.90
C GLY A 104 6.50 -3.71 -4.39
N TRP A 105 6.57 -2.70 -5.23
CA TRP A 105 6.12 -1.37 -4.91
C TRP A 105 5.15 -0.82 -5.95
N VAL A 106 4.35 0.14 -5.54
CA VAL A 106 3.43 0.90 -6.39
C VAL A 106 3.54 2.39 -6.08
N HIS A 107 3.34 3.23 -7.09
CA HIS A 107 3.15 4.67 -6.94
C HIS A 107 1.65 4.97 -6.80
N PRO A 108 1.12 5.14 -5.57
CA PRO A 108 -0.32 5.29 -5.34
C PRO A 108 -0.96 6.43 -6.14
N PRO A 109 -0.30 7.61 -6.34
CA PRO A 109 -0.88 8.66 -7.17
C PRO A 109 -1.14 8.25 -8.63
N ALA A 110 -0.32 7.38 -9.22
CA ALA A 110 -0.55 6.88 -10.58
C ALA A 110 -1.78 5.97 -10.63
N LEU A 111 -1.90 5.05 -9.67
CA LEU A 111 -3.07 4.18 -9.55
C LEU A 111 -4.36 5.00 -9.35
N CYS A 112 -4.35 5.99 -8.45
CA CYS A 112 -5.50 6.87 -8.25
C CYS A 112 -5.88 7.63 -9.52
N ARG A 113 -4.90 8.15 -10.26
CA ARG A 113 -5.18 8.84 -11.54
C ARG A 113 -5.79 7.91 -12.57
N GLN A 114 -5.25 6.70 -12.71
CA GLN A 114 -5.74 5.70 -13.65
C GLN A 114 -7.18 5.29 -13.32
N GLN A 115 -7.49 4.97 -12.07
CA GLN A 115 -8.83 4.59 -11.64
C GLN A 115 -9.85 5.73 -11.83
N ALA A 116 -9.41 6.99 -11.69
CA ALA A 116 -10.27 8.17 -11.86
C ALA A 116 -10.28 8.72 -13.30
N ALA A 117 -9.65 8.04 -14.25
CA ALA A 117 -9.54 8.52 -15.64
C ALA A 117 -10.75 8.17 -16.51
N HIS A 118 -11.73 7.39 -16.01
CA HIS A 118 -12.88 6.98 -16.79
C HIS A 118 -13.75 8.18 -17.19
N PRO A 119 -14.23 8.28 -18.45
CA PRO A 119 -14.96 9.46 -18.97
C PRO A 119 -16.28 9.76 -18.23
N ARG A 120 -16.87 8.78 -17.53
CA ARG A 120 -18.05 8.98 -16.69
C ARG A 120 -17.75 9.49 -15.28
N ILE A 121 -16.47 9.68 -14.93
CA ILE A 121 -16.06 10.17 -13.61
C ILE A 121 -15.78 11.67 -13.72
N GLN A 122 -16.60 12.47 -13.07
CA GLN A 122 -16.33 13.88 -12.86
C GLN A 122 -15.52 14.05 -11.57
N ARG A 123 -14.34 14.67 -11.68
CA ARG A 123 -13.47 14.96 -10.54
C ARG A 123 -13.63 16.43 -10.13
N LEU A 124 -14.01 16.66 -8.89
CA LEU A 124 -14.03 17.98 -8.27
C LEU A 124 -12.82 18.07 -7.34
N LEU A 125 -11.71 18.59 -7.86
CA LEU A 125 -10.47 18.79 -7.11
C LEU A 125 -10.53 20.10 -6.32
N HIS A 126 -9.75 20.19 -5.23
CA HIS A 126 -9.70 21.37 -4.35
C HIS A 126 -11.07 21.75 -3.76
N SER A 127 -11.94 20.75 -3.60
CA SER A 127 -13.30 20.91 -3.08
C SER A 127 -13.39 20.15 -1.75
N ASP A 128 -13.42 20.87 -0.65
CA ASP A 128 -13.60 20.27 0.67
C ASP A 128 -15.09 20.13 0.97
N VAL A 129 -15.55 18.89 1.14
CA VAL A 129 -16.93 18.60 1.53
C VAL A 129 -17.02 18.73 3.06
N VAL A 130 -17.59 19.82 3.53
CA VAL A 130 -17.75 20.09 4.96
C VAL A 130 -19.10 19.60 5.51
N GLN A 131 -20.10 19.41 4.65
CA GLN A 131 -21.40 18.95 5.07
C GLN A 131 -22.04 18.04 4.01
N LEU A 132 -22.75 17.02 4.51
CA LEU A 132 -23.64 16.18 3.72
C LEU A 132 -25.06 16.31 4.24
N ARG A 133 -26.01 16.54 3.35
CA ARG A 133 -27.44 16.65 3.65
C ARG A 133 -28.21 15.67 2.77
N ARG A 134 -29.34 15.18 3.30
CA ARG A 134 -30.29 14.40 2.49
C ARG A 134 -31.53 15.23 2.28
N VAL A 135 -31.80 15.56 1.03
CA VAL A 135 -32.94 16.39 0.60
C VAL A 135 -33.64 15.68 -0.55
N ASP A 136 -34.94 15.46 -0.44
CA ASP A 136 -35.78 14.81 -1.46
C ASP A 136 -35.20 13.50 -2.00
N GLY A 137 -34.66 12.66 -1.11
CA GLY A 137 -34.06 11.37 -1.45
C GLY A 137 -32.66 11.45 -2.04
N GLN A 138 -32.11 12.63 -2.27
CA GLN A 138 -30.76 12.87 -2.80
C GLN A 138 -29.80 13.24 -1.69
N TRP A 139 -28.56 12.75 -1.78
CA TRP A 139 -27.45 13.25 -0.99
C TRP A 139 -26.85 14.48 -1.67
N GLN A 140 -26.68 15.53 -0.90
CA GLN A 140 -26.05 16.78 -1.32
C GLN A 140 -24.74 16.97 -0.58
N ALA A 141 -23.65 17.16 -1.34
CA ALA A 141 -22.33 17.48 -0.79
C ALA A 141 -22.10 19.00 -0.87
N TRP A 142 -21.81 19.63 0.26
CA TRP A 142 -21.64 21.06 0.40
C TRP A 142 -20.23 21.43 0.81
N GLY A 143 -19.63 22.42 0.13
CA GLY A 143 -18.39 23.08 0.49
C GLY A 143 -18.70 24.50 1.04
N GLY A 144 -18.92 24.60 2.36
CA GLY A 144 -19.47 25.82 2.93
C GLY A 144 -20.91 26.06 2.44
N GLU A 145 -21.15 27.19 1.79
CA GLU A 145 -22.47 27.55 1.23
C GLU A 145 -22.68 27.03 -0.20
N GLN A 146 -21.66 26.50 -0.84
CA GLN A 146 -21.73 26.01 -2.21
C GLN A 146 -22.17 24.55 -2.27
N LEU A 147 -23.21 24.24 -3.04
CA LEU A 147 -23.54 22.88 -3.42
C LEU A 147 -22.53 22.37 -4.47
N LEU A 148 -21.76 21.35 -4.12
CA LEU A 148 -20.71 20.77 -4.95
C LEU A 148 -21.26 19.64 -5.83
N ALA A 149 -22.10 18.78 -5.27
CA ALA A 149 -22.67 17.64 -5.98
C ALA A 149 -23.97 17.17 -5.33
N SER A 150 -24.82 16.51 -6.13
CA SER A 150 -26.01 15.82 -5.65
C SER A 150 -26.14 14.46 -6.32
N ALA A 151 -26.46 13.40 -5.57
CA ALA A 151 -26.60 12.04 -6.07
C ALA A 151 -27.49 11.19 -5.14
N PRO A 152 -28.16 10.14 -5.65
CA PRO A 152 -28.96 9.24 -4.83
C PRO A 152 -28.13 8.40 -3.84
N VAL A 153 -26.84 8.22 -4.10
CA VAL A 153 -25.91 7.44 -3.29
C VAL A 153 -24.65 8.25 -3.03
N VAL A 154 -24.14 8.18 -1.81
CA VAL A 154 -22.83 8.74 -1.44
C VAL A 154 -21.94 7.63 -0.87
N VAL A 155 -20.67 7.62 -1.28
CA VAL A 155 -19.63 6.74 -0.75
C VAL A 155 -18.62 7.58 -0.01
N LEU A 156 -18.44 7.31 1.29
CA LEU A 156 -17.45 7.98 2.12
C LEU A 156 -16.12 7.22 2.05
N ALA A 157 -15.17 7.73 1.31
CA ALA A 157 -13.85 7.13 1.09
C ALA A 157 -12.70 8.03 1.61
N GLY A 158 -12.98 8.87 2.61
CA GLY A 158 -12.07 9.86 3.18
C GLY A 158 -11.27 9.36 4.39
N ALA A 159 -11.06 8.05 4.54
CA ALA A 159 -10.37 7.45 5.69
C ALA A 159 -10.92 7.99 7.03
N ALA A 160 -10.06 8.40 7.98
CA ALA A 160 -10.50 8.88 9.28
C ALA A 160 -11.27 10.23 9.23
N GLU A 161 -11.11 11.00 8.16
CA GLU A 161 -11.80 12.29 8.00
C GLU A 161 -13.32 12.14 7.84
N ILE A 162 -13.80 10.95 7.47
CA ILE A 162 -15.26 10.73 7.41
C ILE A 162 -15.94 10.86 8.77
N GLN A 163 -15.21 10.77 9.90
CA GLN A 163 -15.76 10.98 11.24
C GLN A 163 -16.25 12.44 11.48
N ARG A 164 -15.91 13.38 10.58
CA ARG A 164 -16.44 14.75 10.63
C ARG A 164 -17.96 14.82 10.41
N PHE A 165 -18.54 13.83 9.73
CA PHE A 165 -19.97 13.78 9.45
C PHE A 165 -20.72 13.10 10.60
N THR A 166 -21.83 13.69 11.04
CA THR A 166 -22.59 13.25 12.22
C THR A 166 -22.97 11.77 12.18
N PHE A 167 -23.40 11.28 11.00
CA PHE A 167 -23.85 9.88 10.83
C PHE A 167 -22.70 8.86 10.76
N SER A 168 -21.47 9.29 10.58
CA SER A 168 -20.27 8.43 10.56
C SER A 168 -19.34 8.67 11.77
N HIS A 169 -19.69 9.60 12.65
CA HIS A 169 -18.88 9.95 13.82
C HIS A 169 -18.65 8.77 14.77
N ALA A 170 -19.65 7.89 14.92
CA ALA A 170 -19.59 6.73 15.81
C ALA A 170 -18.82 5.51 15.23
N LEU A 171 -18.32 5.59 13.99
CA LEU A 171 -17.53 4.51 13.42
C LEU A 171 -16.22 4.31 14.21
N PRO A 172 -15.85 3.06 14.56
CA PRO A 172 -14.68 2.77 15.38
C PRO A 172 -13.38 2.88 14.59
N LEU A 173 -13.10 4.06 14.05
CA LEU A 173 -11.89 4.34 13.28
C LEU A 173 -10.80 4.88 14.20
N LYS A 174 -9.63 4.26 14.14
CA LYS A 174 -8.43 4.74 14.83
C LYS A 174 -7.55 5.51 13.83
N ARG A 175 -7.21 6.74 14.16
CA ARG A 175 -6.21 7.50 13.41
C ARG A 175 -4.83 7.00 13.78
N ILE A 176 -4.06 6.58 12.78
CA ILE A 176 -2.66 6.20 12.94
C ILE A 176 -1.86 7.06 11.99
N ARG A 177 -0.97 7.89 12.53
CA ARG A 177 -0.06 8.69 11.74
C ARG A 177 1.09 7.80 11.26
N GLY A 178 1.31 7.76 9.95
CA GLY A 178 2.48 7.13 9.36
C GLY A 178 3.35 8.20 8.68
N GLN A 179 4.64 8.19 8.98
CA GLN A 179 5.61 9.07 8.33
C GLN A 179 6.58 8.24 7.48
N ILE A 180 6.79 8.68 6.25
CA ILE A 180 7.82 8.16 5.36
C ILE A 180 8.96 9.16 5.26
N THR A 181 10.16 8.66 4.96
CA THR A 181 11.36 9.44 4.68
C THR A 181 11.80 9.17 3.24
N ARG A 182 12.20 10.21 2.53
CA ARG A 182 12.82 10.12 1.20
C ARG A 182 14.30 10.42 1.34
N LEU A 183 15.15 9.57 0.81
CA LEU A 183 16.59 9.73 0.82
C LEU A 183 17.15 9.61 -0.61
N PRO A 184 18.05 10.50 -1.03
CA PRO A 184 18.75 10.33 -2.29
C PRO A 184 19.48 8.99 -2.33
N ALA A 185 19.39 8.31 -3.48
CA ALA A 185 20.12 7.07 -3.68
C ALA A 185 21.60 7.34 -3.90
N THR A 186 22.45 6.64 -3.14
CA THR A 186 23.91 6.62 -3.30
C THR A 186 24.35 5.51 -4.26
N GLU A 187 25.60 5.54 -4.74
CA GLU A 187 26.11 4.46 -5.61
C GLU A 187 25.88 3.05 -5.03
N PRO A 188 26.22 2.75 -3.76
CA PRO A 188 25.95 1.43 -3.20
C PRO A 188 24.45 1.11 -3.10
N SER A 189 23.62 2.09 -2.68
CA SER A 189 22.21 1.84 -2.41
C SER A 189 21.36 1.74 -3.69
N ARG A 190 21.84 2.26 -4.84
CA ARG A 190 21.18 2.11 -6.15
C ARG A 190 21.05 0.67 -6.60
N GLN A 191 21.88 -0.21 -6.06
CA GLN A 191 21.86 -1.64 -6.36
C GLN A 191 20.68 -2.37 -5.69
N LEU A 192 19.99 -1.72 -4.75
CA LEU A 192 18.82 -2.32 -4.12
C LEU A 192 17.76 -2.67 -5.18
N ALA A 193 17.53 -3.96 -5.37
CA ALA A 193 16.72 -4.51 -6.45
C ALA A 193 15.35 -5.02 -6.00
N THR A 194 15.10 -5.15 -4.69
CA THR A 194 13.82 -5.60 -4.11
C THR A 194 13.43 -4.72 -2.93
N VAL A 195 12.15 -4.72 -2.56
CA VAL A 195 11.72 -4.06 -1.32
C VAL A 195 12.18 -4.91 -0.14
N VAL A 196 12.90 -4.30 0.80
CA VAL A 196 13.35 -4.96 2.03
C VAL A 196 12.55 -4.42 3.20
N CYS A 197 11.96 -5.33 3.97
CA CYS A 197 11.14 -5.03 5.14
C CYS A 197 11.73 -5.67 6.40
N ALA A 198 11.69 -4.93 7.50
CA ALA A 198 11.94 -5.40 8.87
C ALA A 198 10.87 -4.77 9.79
N GLU A 199 11.25 -3.94 10.75
CA GLU A 199 10.31 -3.09 11.50
C GLU A 199 9.73 -1.95 10.65
N GLY A 200 10.50 -1.52 9.65
CA GLY A 200 10.09 -0.61 8.58
C GLY A 200 10.35 -1.24 7.21
N TYR A 201 10.37 -0.42 6.16
CA TYR A 201 10.74 -0.87 4.82
C TYR A 201 11.66 0.13 4.12
N VAL A 202 12.41 -0.37 3.14
CA VAL A 202 13.10 0.42 2.14
C VAL A 202 12.77 -0.12 0.75
N ALA A 203 12.36 0.76 -0.15
CA ALA A 203 12.06 0.40 -1.53
C ALA A 203 13.27 0.66 -2.45
N PRO A 204 13.41 -0.08 -3.56
CA PRO A 204 14.33 0.27 -4.64
C PRO A 204 14.19 1.74 -5.04
N PRO A 205 15.26 2.38 -5.50
CA PRO A 205 15.20 3.80 -5.81
C PRO A 205 14.26 4.07 -6.99
N ARG A 206 13.41 5.07 -6.84
CA ARG A 206 12.55 5.62 -7.87
C ARG A 206 12.87 7.09 -8.06
N LEU A 207 13.12 7.51 -9.29
CA LEU A 207 13.54 8.89 -9.62
C LEU A 207 14.77 9.36 -8.81
N GLY A 208 15.70 8.44 -8.52
CA GLY A 208 16.91 8.74 -7.79
C GLY A 208 16.79 8.81 -6.27
N GLU A 209 15.64 8.44 -5.70
CA GLU A 209 15.39 8.44 -4.26
C GLU A 209 14.82 7.12 -3.76
N HIS A 210 15.23 6.71 -2.57
CA HIS A 210 14.58 5.65 -1.81
C HIS A 210 13.42 6.20 -0.98
N THR A 211 12.37 5.41 -0.85
CA THR A 211 11.31 5.64 0.14
C THR A 211 11.49 4.67 1.29
N LEU A 212 11.59 5.21 2.50
CA LEU A 212 11.70 4.45 3.75
C LEU A 212 10.46 4.74 4.61
N GLY A 213 9.97 3.75 5.32
CA GLY A 213 8.83 3.94 6.21
C GLY A 213 8.31 2.63 6.81
N ALA A 214 7.24 2.75 7.55
CA ALA A 214 6.65 3.97 8.05
C ALA A 214 6.77 3.98 9.58
N SER A 215 6.79 5.18 10.18
CA SER A 215 6.45 5.24 11.61
C SER A 215 4.94 4.96 11.78
N PHE A 216 4.55 4.57 12.99
CA PHE A 216 3.16 4.32 13.37
C PHE A 216 2.92 4.99 14.74
N ASP A 217 2.63 6.30 14.71
CA ASP A 217 2.41 7.15 15.90
C ASP A 217 0.93 7.26 16.25
#